data_d150ba4621aa8054dff25a32557a9e39
#
_entry.id   d150ba4621aa8054dff25a32557a9e39
#
_cell.length_a   1.000
_cell.length_b   1.000
_cell.length_c   1.000
_cell.angle_alpha   90.00
_cell.angle_beta   90.00
_cell.angle_gamma   90.00
#
_symmetry.space_group_name_H-M   'P 1'
#
loop_
_entity.id
_entity.type
_entity.pdbx_description
1 polymer ?
#
loop_
_entity_poly.entity_id
_entity_poly.type
_entity_poly.pdbx_seq_one_letter_code
_entity_poly.pdbx_strand_id
1 'polypeptide(L)'
;MPSFLLSKLKQAQPSMHRRLFLYMGALAALLLAVLLVALLLLGQLKSPRAETEKALSFQLGAFRSDMASLWRNVSVMGIHLSEDMTALIEEQTPDFSSLNGDVDAVGALQEAMLEPLCQYVRQTDCSGAFILLGASLSSDPAVDSHAGLYVQRGNAEHTTGELLLYRGMADIGRRHKVMPHRKWAQEFDLSSFPGFAEHLEKAAAPIERSCRTTEFITLPGTTEQAILLTVPMIGADGTVYGLCGFSVNQTYFLAHHAQPTGIGSLACVLSDSAEGLDVQRGLLTYPTGDFCFVPDELLEKRSLRGGLTAFVGSELSFVGISEPFTVAVGDEAPHDLTVLISKAAYDRAMLKSVIEIAALLTLLVFFAVGCCLFYTRRYLRPILEDIDHVTVAGGEKGKPIFEELLPISEKMRSHEEAVTALKAERQDAQDRAEQLLGEKLGLEEQVEGMQGQLDDSLAEIRRLAHLGKKELKPADYEKFLKGYAKLSTKELEICEALVSGLSTRQCAVQIGCAASTVDTYRKRVYEKTGIHRVRQLQLCVALMRMEQQESETQKE
;
A
#
# COMPACT_ATOMS: atom_id res chain seq x y z
N MET A 1 3.16 27.35 -50.94
CA MET A 1 4.56 27.51 -50.45
C MET A 1 5.36 26.22 -50.24
N PRO A 2 4.80 24.97 -50.32
CA PRO A 2 5.65 23.76 -50.19
C PRO A 2 6.40 23.34 -51.45
N SER A 3 5.97 23.74 -52.66
CA SER A 3 6.59 23.32 -53.92
C SER A 3 7.94 23.96 -54.22
N PHE A 4 8.20 25.18 -53.73
CA PHE A 4 9.44 25.91 -53.96
C PHE A 4 10.64 25.40 -53.12
N LEU A 5 10.37 24.82 -51.93
CA LEU A 5 11.40 24.19 -51.08
C LEU A 5 11.80 22.80 -51.62
N LEU A 6 10.88 22.08 -52.23
CA LEU A 6 11.14 20.76 -52.84
C LEU A 6 11.91 20.89 -54.18
N SER A 7 11.76 21.96 -54.94
CA SER A 7 12.53 22.20 -56.18
C SER A 7 13.99 22.61 -55.92
N LYS A 8 14.26 23.38 -54.85
CA LYS A 8 15.64 23.71 -54.41
C LYS A 8 16.40 22.54 -53.83
N LEU A 9 15.72 21.56 -53.27
CA LEU A 9 16.33 20.33 -52.77
C LEU A 9 16.72 19.34 -53.88
N LYS A 10 16.12 19.47 -55.10
CA LYS A 10 16.42 18.59 -56.25
C LYS A 10 17.62 19.03 -57.09
N GLN A 11 18.11 20.26 -56.94
CA GLN A 11 19.22 20.81 -57.76
C GLN A 11 20.58 20.90 -57.04
N ALA A 12 20.67 20.67 -55.78
CA ALA A 12 21.96 20.55 -55.11
C ALA A 12 22.44 19.09 -55.22
N GLN A 13 23.49 18.85 -56.03
CA GLN A 13 24.19 17.56 -55.97
C GLN A 13 24.59 17.35 -54.52
N PRO A 14 24.07 16.30 -53.87
CA PRO A 14 24.35 16.09 -52.46
C PRO A 14 25.81 15.73 -52.31
N SER A 15 26.60 16.56 -51.61
CA SER A 15 27.99 16.28 -51.31
C SER A 15 28.07 14.86 -50.71
N MET A 16 29.12 14.12 -51.03
CA MET A 16 29.35 12.76 -50.53
C MET A 16 29.26 12.71 -49.00
N HIS A 17 29.71 13.77 -48.33
CA HIS A 17 29.60 14.04 -46.91
C HIS A 17 28.13 13.99 -46.41
N ARG A 18 27.22 14.67 -47.15
CA ARG A 18 25.79 14.74 -46.77
C ARG A 18 25.09 13.41 -46.96
N ARG A 19 25.41 12.65 -47.99
CA ARG A 19 24.88 11.30 -48.21
C ARG A 19 25.38 10.33 -47.14
N LEU A 20 26.65 10.34 -46.82
CA LEU A 20 27.23 9.45 -45.81
C LEU A 20 26.70 9.77 -44.42
N PHE A 21 26.56 11.08 -44.07
CA PHE A 21 25.92 11.52 -42.82
C PHE A 21 24.47 11.02 -42.74
N LEU A 22 23.72 11.08 -43.85
CA LEU A 22 22.34 10.55 -43.90
C LEU A 22 22.30 9.03 -43.75
N TYR A 23 23.21 8.28 -44.35
CA TYR A 23 23.30 6.84 -44.16
C TYR A 23 23.69 6.44 -42.74
N MET A 24 24.64 7.14 -42.18
CA MET A 24 25.04 6.92 -40.78
C MET A 24 23.90 7.27 -39.81
N GLY A 25 23.21 8.38 -40.05
CA GLY A 25 22.01 8.76 -39.29
C GLY A 25 20.87 7.75 -39.43
N ALA A 26 20.63 7.25 -40.65
CA ALA A 26 19.62 6.22 -40.89
C ALA A 26 19.98 4.88 -40.20
N LEU A 27 21.24 4.48 -40.22
CA LEU A 27 21.73 3.28 -39.52
C LEU A 27 21.57 3.44 -38.00
N ALA A 28 21.96 4.59 -37.46
CA ALA A 28 21.79 4.87 -36.03
C ALA A 28 20.32 4.87 -35.63
N ALA A 29 19.45 5.48 -36.46
CA ALA A 29 18.00 5.48 -36.24
C ALA A 29 17.40 4.06 -36.29
N LEU A 30 17.88 3.22 -37.23
CA LEU A 30 17.46 1.83 -37.33
C LEU A 30 17.87 1.02 -36.09
N LEU A 31 19.13 1.16 -35.64
CA LEU A 31 19.61 0.50 -34.43
C LEU A 31 18.82 0.94 -33.18
N LEU A 32 18.51 2.22 -33.11
CA LEU A 32 17.71 2.80 -32.03
C LEU A 32 16.27 2.26 -32.05
N ALA A 33 15.68 2.13 -33.25
CA ALA A 33 14.36 1.53 -33.43
C ALA A 33 14.34 0.04 -33.04
N VAL A 34 15.37 -0.73 -33.45
CA VAL A 34 15.52 -2.15 -33.08
C VAL A 34 15.68 -2.29 -31.56
N LEU A 35 16.48 -1.45 -30.93
CA LEU A 35 16.65 -1.45 -29.47
C LEU A 35 15.34 -1.10 -28.75
N LEU A 36 14.60 -0.11 -29.25
CA LEU A 36 13.29 0.26 -28.71
C LEU A 36 12.30 -0.90 -28.81
N VAL A 37 12.24 -1.56 -29.97
CA VAL A 37 11.40 -2.74 -30.18
C VAL A 37 11.84 -3.88 -29.28
N ALA A 38 13.12 -4.11 -29.11
CA ALA A 38 13.64 -5.12 -28.19
C ALA A 38 13.25 -4.82 -26.72
N LEU A 39 13.34 -3.57 -26.28
CA LEU A 39 12.90 -3.14 -24.95
C LEU A 39 11.40 -3.33 -24.74
N LEU A 40 10.60 -3.07 -25.79
CA LEU A 40 9.15 -3.32 -25.76
C LEU A 40 8.83 -4.82 -25.68
N LEU A 41 9.50 -5.64 -26.50
CA LEU A 41 9.31 -7.10 -26.52
C LEU A 41 9.79 -7.79 -25.24
N LEU A 42 10.85 -7.30 -24.64
CA LEU A 42 11.36 -7.79 -23.34
C LEU A 42 10.50 -7.31 -22.15
N GLY A 43 9.45 -6.54 -22.40
CA GLY A 43 8.57 -6.03 -21.34
C GLY A 43 9.25 -5.06 -20.36
N GLN A 44 10.41 -4.51 -20.73
CA GLN A 44 11.12 -3.51 -19.92
C GLN A 44 10.39 -2.17 -19.85
N LEU A 45 9.56 -1.87 -20.86
CA LEU A 45 8.65 -0.72 -20.90
C LEU A 45 7.26 -1.15 -20.37
N LYS A 46 7.20 -1.65 -19.14
CA LYS A 46 5.93 -1.97 -18.50
C LYS A 46 5.12 -0.69 -18.31
N SER A 47 3.84 -0.75 -18.62
CA SER A 47 2.94 0.36 -18.31
C SER A 47 2.80 0.47 -16.79
N PRO A 48 3.20 1.60 -16.16
CA PRO A 48 3.08 1.79 -14.70
C PRO A 48 1.65 1.62 -14.23
N ARG A 49 0.72 1.91 -15.12
CA ARG A 49 -0.69 1.71 -14.90
C ARG A 49 -1.05 0.23 -14.73
N ALA A 50 -0.59 -0.63 -15.63
CA ALA A 50 -0.83 -2.07 -15.55
C ALA A 50 -0.15 -2.69 -14.32
N GLU A 51 1.00 -2.16 -13.91
CA GLU A 51 1.65 -2.56 -12.66
C GLU A 51 0.83 -2.15 -11.43
N THR A 52 0.33 -0.91 -11.41
CA THR A 52 -0.55 -0.43 -10.34
C THR A 52 -1.84 -1.24 -10.28
N GLU A 53 -2.49 -1.47 -11.43
CA GLU A 53 -3.70 -2.29 -11.52
C GLU A 53 -3.46 -3.71 -10.97
N LYS A 54 -2.38 -4.35 -11.41
CA LYS A 54 -2.00 -5.67 -10.92
C LYS A 54 -1.69 -5.68 -9.42
N ALA A 55 -0.98 -4.67 -8.93
CA ALA A 55 -0.64 -4.55 -7.53
C ALA A 55 -1.89 -4.33 -6.66
N LEU A 56 -2.80 -3.46 -7.08
CA LEU A 56 -4.07 -3.23 -6.39
C LEU A 56 -4.99 -4.46 -6.47
N SER A 57 -5.05 -5.14 -7.61
CA SER A 57 -5.83 -6.38 -7.75
C SER A 57 -5.30 -7.49 -6.83
N PHE A 58 -3.97 -7.60 -6.67
CA PHE A 58 -3.37 -8.53 -5.72
C PHE A 58 -3.74 -8.17 -4.28
N GLN A 59 -3.69 -6.90 -3.92
CA GLN A 59 -4.07 -6.42 -2.58
C GLN A 59 -5.56 -6.62 -2.31
N LEU A 60 -6.41 -6.39 -3.31
CA LEU A 60 -7.84 -6.66 -3.18
C LEU A 60 -8.12 -8.15 -2.96
N GLY A 61 -7.41 -9.03 -3.68
CA GLY A 61 -7.51 -10.48 -3.47
C GLY A 61 -7.08 -10.91 -2.07
N ALA A 62 -6.01 -10.32 -1.54
CA ALA A 62 -5.55 -10.56 -0.17
C ALA A 62 -6.58 -10.06 0.85
N PHE A 63 -7.08 -8.85 0.68
CA PHE A 63 -8.11 -8.26 1.54
C PHE A 63 -9.43 -9.06 1.50
N ARG A 64 -9.84 -9.50 0.30
CA ARG A 64 -11.00 -10.38 0.14
C ARG A 64 -10.84 -11.70 0.90
N SER A 65 -9.65 -12.31 0.83
CA SER A 65 -9.35 -13.55 1.55
C SER A 65 -9.41 -13.36 3.06
N ASP A 66 -8.90 -12.24 3.55
CA ASP A 66 -8.93 -11.85 4.95
C ASP A 66 -10.38 -11.64 5.42
N MET A 67 -11.16 -10.87 4.68
CA MET A 67 -12.59 -10.66 4.97
C MET A 67 -13.40 -11.95 4.92
N ALA A 68 -13.14 -12.82 3.97
CA ALA A 68 -13.79 -14.11 3.90
C ALA A 68 -13.45 -15.01 5.10
N SER A 69 -12.25 -14.91 5.65
CA SER A 69 -11.85 -15.62 6.87
C SER A 69 -12.55 -15.05 8.10
N LEU A 70 -12.52 -13.71 8.26
CA LEU A 70 -13.17 -12.99 9.34
C LEU A 70 -14.66 -13.36 9.41
N TRP A 71 -15.39 -13.10 8.34
CA TRP A 71 -16.84 -13.25 8.34
C TRP A 71 -17.30 -14.70 8.41
N ARG A 72 -16.50 -15.63 7.90
CA ARG A 72 -16.76 -17.07 8.12
C ARG A 72 -16.63 -17.43 9.60
N ASN A 73 -15.57 -16.97 10.27
CA ASN A 73 -15.39 -17.20 11.70
C ASN A 73 -16.56 -16.58 12.49
N VAL A 74 -16.86 -15.31 12.24
CA VAL A 74 -17.94 -14.57 12.94
C VAL A 74 -19.30 -15.20 12.70
N SER A 75 -19.61 -15.66 11.47
CA SER A 75 -20.89 -16.29 11.15
C SER A 75 -21.05 -17.65 11.81
N VAL A 76 -20.04 -18.51 11.75
CA VAL A 76 -20.07 -19.83 12.40
C VAL A 76 -20.21 -19.70 13.92
N MET A 77 -19.41 -18.80 14.51
CA MET A 77 -19.49 -18.55 15.95
C MET A 77 -20.82 -17.89 16.35
N GLY A 78 -21.42 -17.08 15.44
CA GLY A 78 -22.76 -16.50 15.64
C GLY A 78 -23.87 -17.54 15.70
N ILE A 79 -23.80 -18.55 14.84
CA ILE A 79 -24.74 -19.67 14.86
C ILE A 79 -24.59 -20.48 16.16
N HIS A 80 -23.36 -20.83 16.55
CA HIS A 80 -23.12 -21.53 17.82
C HIS A 80 -23.56 -20.69 19.03
N LEU A 81 -23.29 -19.38 19.03
CA LEU A 81 -23.78 -18.50 20.08
C LEU A 81 -25.30 -18.54 20.15
N SER A 82 -26.00 -18.51 19.01
CA SER A 82 -27.45 -18.59 18.95
C SER A 82 -27.98 -19.89 19.51
N GLU A 83 -27.38 -21.04 19.12
CA GLU A 83 -27.76 -22.38 19.61
C GLU A 83 -27.56 -22.48 21.11
N ASP A 84 -26.40 -22.09 21.64
CA ASP A 84 -26.09 -22.16 23.07
C ASP A 84 -26.99 -21.26 23.90
N MET A 85 -27.23 -20.03 23.42
CA MET A 85 -28.11 -19.09 24.13
C MET A 85 -29.57 -19.50 24.07
N THR A 86 -30.02 -20.06 22.97
CA THR A 86 -31.36 -20.63 22.83
C THR A 86 -31.56 -21.78 23.83
N ALA A 87 -30.63 -22.72 23.89
CA ALA A 87 -30.68 -23.83 24.85
C ALA A 87 -30.72 -23.33 26.31
N LEU A 88 -29.91 -22.33 26.64
CA LEU A 88 -29.86 -21.73 27.97
C LEU A 88 -31.17 -21.01 28.33
N ILE A 89 -31.81 -20.33 27.36
CA ILE A 89 -33.14 -19.69 27.56
C ILE A 89 -34.19 -20.77 27.84
N GLU A 90 -34.22 -21.83 27.04
CA GLU A 90 -35.18 -22.94 27.21
C GLU A 90 -35.02 -23.66 28.55
N GLU A 91 -33.77 -23.80 29.02
CA GLU A 91 -33.48 -24.42 30.33
C GLU A 91 -33.93 -23.53 31.50
N GLN A 92 -33.65 -22.22 31.44
CA GLN A 92 -33.90 -21.33 32.58
C GLN A 92 -35.28 -20.69 32.58
N THR A 93 -35.91 -20.54 31.40
CA THR A 93 -37.16 -19.80 31.24
C THR A 93 -38.14 -20.57 30.38
N PRO A 94 -38.85 -21.52 30.96
CA PRO A 94 -39.86 -22.32 30.22
C PRO A 94 -40.98 -21.50 29.60
N ASP A 95 -41.33 -20.35 30.19
CA ASP A 95 -42.28 -19.38 29.64
C ASP A 95 -41.58 -18.05 29.38
N PHE A 96 -41.10 -17.90 28.18
CA PHE A 96 -40.39 -16.70 27.76
C PHE A 96 -41.25 -15.42 27.80
N SER A 97 -42.54 -15.58 27.61
CA SER A 97 -43.49 -14.44 27.62
C SER A 97 -43.59 -13.77 29.00
N SER A 98 -43.28 -14.50 30.06
CA SER A 98 -43.30 -13.99 31.45
C SER A 98 -42.13 -13.08 31.81
N LEU A 99 -41.08 -13.02 30.96
CA LEU A 99 -39.91 -12.16 31.21
C LEU A 99 -40.19 -10.66 31.10
N ASN A 100 -41.23 -10.27 30.35
CA ASN A 100 -41.54 -8.84 30.17
C ASN A 100 -41.91 -8.16 31.49
N GLY A 101 -41.11 -7.18 31.89
CA GLY A 101 -41.26 -6.44 33.14
C GLY A 101 -40.77 -7.18 34.39
N ASP A 102 -40.26 -8.42 34.28
CA ASP A 102 -39.70 -9.16 35.41
C ASP A 102 -38.15 -8.92 35.45
N VAL A 103 -37.77 -7.93 36.22
CA VAL A 103 -36.37 -7.51 36.38
C VAL A 103 -35.50 -8.61 36.98
N ASP A 104 -36.06 -9.39 37.90
CA ASP A 104 -35.31 -10.44 38.60
C ASP A 104 -35.08 -11.66 37.68
N ALA A 105 -36.09 -12.08 36.93
CA ALA A 105 -35.99 -13.16 35.97
C ALA A 105 -35.03 -12.80 34.81
N VAL A 106 -35.16 -11.60 34.25
CA VAL A 106 -34.21 -11.08 33.23
C VAL A 106 -32.80 -11.00 33.79
N GLY A 107 -32.65 -10.56 35.05
CA GLY A 107 -31.37 -10.49 35.73
C GLY A 107 -30.70 -11.88 35.88
N ALA A 108 -31.45 -12.88 36.33
CA ALA A 108 -30.96 -14.26 36.43
C ALA A 108 -30.51 -14.81 35.07
N LEU A 109 -31.28 -14.54 34.01
CA LEU A 109 -30.93 -14.95 32.66
C LEU A 109 -29.66 -14.23 32.14
N GLN A 110 -29.55 -12.94 32.36
CA GLN A 110 -28.34 -12.18 31.99
C GLN A 110 -27.10 -12.68 32.75
N GLU A 111 -27.24 -13.03 34.03
CA GLU A 111 -26.15 -13.60 34.82
C GLU A 111 -25.65 -14.92 34.27
N ALA A 112 -26.55 -15.79 33.87
CA ALA A 112 -26.22 -17.08 33.26
C ALA A 112 -25.55 -16.93 31.88
N MET A 113 -25.97 -15.94 31.09
CA MET A 113 -25.47 -15.70 29.74
C MET A 113 -24.12 -14.95 29.69
N LEU A 114 -23.78 -14.18 30.74
CA LEU A 114 -22.65 -13.24 30.67
C LEU A 114 -21.30 -13.95 30.47
N GLU A 115 -20.99 -14.98 31.26
CA GLU A 115 -19.71 -15.69 31.14
C GLU A 115 -19.56 -16.43 29.81
N PRO A 116 -20.55 -17.20 29.33
CA PRO A 116 -20.54 -17.76 27.98
C PRO A 116 -20.31 -16.68 26.90
N LEU A 117 -21.03 -15.55 26.96
CA LEU A 117 -20.85 -14.46 26.01
C LEU A 117 -19.42 -13.89 26.03
N CYS A 118 -18.84 -13.74 27.22
CA CYS A 118 -17.44 -13.32 27.37
C CYS A 118 -16.46 -14.31 26.75
N GLN A 119 -16.73 -15.62 26.84
CA GLN A 119 -15.91 -16.65 26.19
C GLN A 119 -16.01 -16.56 24.67
N TYR A 120 -17.21 -16.36 24.12
CA TYR A 120 -17.40 -16.14 22.69
C TYR A 120 -16.64 -14.91 22.19
N VAL A 121 -16.66 -13.78 22.91
CA VAL A 121 -15.85 -12.61 22.55
C VAL A 121 -14.36 -12.93 22.51
N ARG A 122 -13.85 -13.74 23.45
CA ARG A 122 -12.42 -14.10 23.48
C ARG A 122 -12.01 -15.05 22.35
N GLN A 123 -12.92 -15.90 21.87
CA GLN A 123 -12.65 -16.93 20.86
C GLN A 123 -12.91 -16.47 19.43
N THR A 124 -13.68 -15.42 19.24
CA THR A 124 -14.12 -14.93 17.94
C THR A 124 -13.30 -13.70 17.51
N ASP A 125 -13.07 -13.56 16.21
CA ASP A 125 -12.43 -12.41 15.60
C ASP A 125 -13.43 -11.22 15.53
N CYS A 126 -13.68 -10.58 16.66
CA CYS A 126 -14.70 -9.54 16.81
C CYS A 126 -14.29 -8.46 17.81
N SER A 127 -14.91 -7.30 17.75
CA SER A 127 -14.77 -6.24 18.75
C SER A 127 -15.67 -6.44 19.97
N GLY A 128 -16.77 -7.19 19.82
CA GLY A 128 -17.70 -7.48 20.89
C GLY A 128 -18.77 -8.45 20.45
N ALA A 129 -19.56 -8.93 21.40
CA ALA A 129 -20.71 -9.79 21.16
C ALA A 129 -21.92 -9.30 21.96
N PHE A 130 -23.09 -9.56 21.44
CA PHE A 130 -24.34 -9.14 22.06
C PHE A 130 -25.39 -10.24 22.03
N ILE A 131 -26.34 -10.13 22.97
CA ILE A 131 -27.58 -10.86 23.04
C ILE A 131 -28.66 -9.81 23.29
N LEU A 132 -29.64 -9.73 22.42
CA LEU A 132 -30.83 -8.91 22.56
C LEU A 132 -32.00 -9.85 22.77
N LEU A 133 -32.69 -9.73 23.88
CA LEU A 133 -33.87 -10.53 24.20
C LEU A 133 -35.11 -9.86 23.60
N GLY A 134 -36.08 -10.65 23.16
CA GLY A 134 -37.39 -10.20 22.76
C GLY A 134 -38.27 -9.72 23.95
N ALA A 135 -37.65 -9.45 25.10
CA ALA A 135 -38.27 -9.00 26.34
C ALA A 135 -37.62 -7.70 26.82
N SER A 136 -38.39 -6.86 27.52
CA SER A 136 -37.98 -5.59 28.13
C SER A 136 -38.03 -5.65 29.65
N LEU A 137 -37.21 -4.86 30.32
CA LEU A 137 -37.30 -4.62 31.76
C LEU A 137 -38.54 -3.76 32.13
N SER A 138 -39.05 -3.01 31.16
CA SER A 138 -40.26 -2.22 31.32
C SER A 138 -41.50 -3.03 30.91
N SER A 139 -42.52 -3.01 31.72
CA SER A 139 -43.84 -3.54 31.36
C SER A 139 -44.67 -2.57 30.49
N ASP A 140 -44.13 -1.35 30.22
CA ASP A 140 -44.79 -0.37 29.36
C ASP A 140 -44.52 -0.67 27.88
N PRO A 141 -45.54 -1.03 27.09
CA PRO A 141 -45.38 -1.35 25.67
C PRO A 141 -45.04 -0.13 24.81
N ALA A 142 -45.10 1.10 25.35
CA ALA A 142 -44.68 2.30 24.64
C ALA A 142 -43.16 2.50 24.65
N VAL A 143 -42.41 1.72 25.42
CA VAL A 143 -40.95 1.79 25.53
C VAL A 143 -40.37 0.78 24.54
N ASP A 144 -39.79 1.27 23.46
CA ASP A 144 -39.11 0.45 22.42
C ASP A 144 -37.66 0.09 22.88
N SER A 145 -37.58 -0.53 24.06
CA SER A 145 -36.32 -1.00 24.61
C SER A 145 -36.38 -2.50 24.89
N HIS A 146 -35.26 -3.16 24.73
CA HIS A 146 -35.09 -4.59 24.90
C HIS A 146 -33.96 -4.91 25.89
N ALA A 147 -34.24 -5.84 26.78
CA ALA A 147 -33.23 -6.36 27.66
C ALA A 147 -32.17 -7.18 26.90
N GLY A 148 -30.97 -7.28 27.45
CA GLY A 148 -29.93 -8.11 26.84
C GLY A 148 -28.55 -7.81 27.40
N LEU A 149 -27.55 -8.31 26.74
CA LEU A 149 -26.14 -8.12 27.07
C LEU A 149 -25.38 -7.65 25.84
N TYR A 150 -24.46 -6.73 26.02
CA TYR A 150 -23.48 -6.39 25.01
C TYR A 150 -22.11 -6.18 25.68
N VAL A 151 -21.18 -7.03 25.31
CA VAL A 151 -19.81 -7.04 25.84
C VAL A 151 -18.86 -6.65 24.75
N GLN A 152 -17.98 -5.71 25.03
CA GLN A 152 -16.98 -5.22 24.09
C GLN A 152 -15.56 -5.42 24.63
N ARG A 153 -14.57 -5.52 23.76
CA ARG A 153 -13.16 -5.45 24.12
C ARG A 153 -12.80 -4.04 24.56
N GLY A 154 -12.21 -3.91 25.73
CA GLY A 154 -11.74 -2.62 26.25
C GLY A 154 -10.52 -2.09 25.50
N ASN A 155 -9.75 -2.97 24.89
CA ASN A 155 -8.64 -2.64 24.01
C ASN A 155 -8.71 -3.50 22.74
N ALA A 156 -8.89 -2.85 21.60
CA ALA A 156 -8.98 -3.51 20.31
C ALA A 156 -7.69 -4.22 19.86
N GLU A 157 -6.53 -3.79 20.37
CA GLU A 157 -5.22 -4.35 20.00
C GLU A 157 -4.91 -5.70 20.68
N HIS A 158 -5.63 -6.04 21.75
CA HIS A 158 -5.36 -7.26 22.53
C HIS A 158 -6.56 -8.20 22.56
N THR A 159 -6.39 -9.40 22.04
CA THR A 159 -7.40 -10.45 22.09
C THR A 159 -7.70 -10.95 23.51
N THR A 160 -6.76 -10.78 24.43
CA THR A 160 -6.87 -11.18 25.85
C THR A 160 -7.13 -10.00 26.78
N GLY A 161 -7.55 -8.85 26.23
CA GLY A 161 -7.79 -7.63 26.98
C GLY A 161 -9.00 -7.70 27.92
N GLU A 162 -9.14 -6.65 28.74
CA GLU A 162 -10.30 -6.42 29.60
C GLU A 162 -11.57 -6.29 28.76
N LEU A 163 -12.66 -6.92 29.20
CA LEU A 163 -13.97 -6.81 28.58
C LEU A 163 -14.81 -5.78 29.33
N LEU A 164 -15.59 -5.02 28.58
CA LEU A 164 -16.48 -3.98 29.10
C LEU A 164 -17.93 -4.28 28.76
N LEU A 165 -18.82 -4.06 29.70
CA LEU A 165 -20.25 -4.19 29.51
C LEU A 165 -20.80 -2.91 28.87
N TYR A 166 -21.32 -3.02 27.65
CA TYR A 166 -21.89 -1.90 26.91
C TYR A 166 -23.42 -1.82 27.08
N ARG A 167 -24.11 -2.96 27.15
CA ARG A 167 -25.52 -3.12 27.51
C ARG A 167 -25.69 -4.24 28.50
N GLY A 168 -26.66 -4.08 29.40
CA GLY A 168 -26.99 -5.07 30.43
C GLY A 168 -26.98 -4.49 31.85
N MET A 169 -27.29 -5.31 32.83
CA MET A 169 -27.31 -4.90 34.24
C MET A 169 -25.88 -4.72 34.76
N ALA A 170 -25.54 -3.49 35.16
CA ALA A 170 -24.19 -3.13 35.64
C ALA A 170 -23.72 -3.92 36.85
N ASP A 171 -24.64 -4.33 37.73
CA ASP A 171 -24.33 -5.09 38.96
C ASP A 171 -23.83 -6.48 38.61
N ILE A 172 -24.47 -7.12 37.61
CA ILE A 172 -24.06 -8.43 37.09
C ILE A 172 -22.66 -8.31 36.49
N GLY A 173 -22.44 -7.31 35.63
CA GLY A 173 -21.12 -7.05 35.07
C GLY A 173 -20.04 -6.91 36.13
N ARG A 174 -20.28 -6.11 37.18
CA ARG A 174 -19.30 -5.90 38.28
C ARG A 174 -18.99 -7.19 39.03
N ARG A 175 -20.01 -8.04 39.32
CA ARG A 175 -19.81 -9.33 39.98
C ARG A 175 -18.88 -10.25 39.16
N HIS A 176 -19.00 -10.22 37.85
CA HIS A 176 -18.19 -11.03 36.93
C HIS A 176 -16.93 -10.31 36.40
N LYS A 177 -16.55 -9.17 37.00
CA LYS A 177 -15.37 -8.36 36.61
C LYS A 177 -15.43 -7.81 35.19
N VAL A 178 -16.62 -7.69 34.61
CA VAL A 178 -16.88 -7.01 33.34
C VAL A 178 -17.41 -5.62 33.69
N MET A 179 -16.51 -4.63 33.66
CA MET A 179 -16.86 -3.28 34.09
C MET A 179 -17.77 -2.58 33.07
N PRO A 180 -18.71 -1.73 33.53
CA PRO A 180 -19.55 -0.95 32.62
C PRO A 180 -18.69 -0.03 31.75
N HIS A 181 -18.98 -0.03 30.45
CA HIS A 181 -18.38 0.91 29.50
C HIS A 181 -18.81 2.36 29.80
N ARG A 182 -18.00 3.36 29.41
CA ARG A 182 -18.33 4.79 29.59
C ARG A 182 -19.70 5.20 29.04
N LYS A 183 -20.15 4.50 27.99
CA LYS A 183 -21.45 4.72 27.31
C LYS A 183 -22.40 3.56 27.53
N TRP A 184 -22.29 2.95 28.73
CA TRP A 184 -23.17 1.88 29.15
C TRP A 184 -24.62 2.35 29.23
N ALA A 185 -25.52 1.46 28.87
CA ALA A 185 -26.97 1.56 29.14
C ALA A 185 -27.49 0.18 29.58
N GLN A 186 -28.62 0.19 30.28
CA GLN A 186 -29.17 -1.03 30.85
C GLN A 186 -29.87 -1.90 29.79
N GLU A 187 -30.48 -1.29 28.81
CA GLU A 187 -31.24 -1.94 27.72
C GLU A 187 -30.74 -1.46 26.36
N PHE A 188 -31.16 -2.17 25.33
CA PHE A 188 -31.03 -1.75 23.95
C PHE A 188 -32.21 -0.85 23.57
N ASP A 189 -31.96 0.29 23.05
CA ASP A 189 -32.91 1.15 22.35
C ASP A 189 -32.86 0.76 20.85
N LEU A 190 -33.90 0.11 20.33
CA LEU A 190 -33.91 -0.38 18.96
C LEU A 190 -33.78 0.73 17.92
N SER A 191 -34.21 1.95 18.25
CA SER A 191 -34.02 3.10 17.37
C SER A 191 -32.56 3.42 17.09
N SER A 192 -31.70 3.04 18.01
CA SER A 192 -30.23 3.20 17.91
C SER A 192 -29.52 2.02 17.22
N PHE A 193 -30.23 0.95 16.90
CA PHE A 193 -29.71 -0.25 16.22
C PHE A 193 -30.58 -0.56 14.97
N PRO A 194 -30.42 0.18 13.88
CA PRO A 194 -31.18 -0.01 12.65
C PRO A 194 -31.09 -1.46 12.15
N GLY A 195 -32.22 -1.98 11.68
CA GLY A 195 -32.34 -3.36 11.18
C GLY A 195 -32.66 -4.41 12.24
N PHE A 196 -32.49 -4.15 13.55
CA PHE A 196 -32.79 -5.14 14.59
C PHE A 196 -34.29 -5.47 14.65
N ALA A 197 -35.16 -4.47 14.65
CA ALA A 197 -36.61 -4.68 14.65
C ALA A 197 -37.07 -5.48 13.43
N GLU A 198 -36.62 -5.11 12.25
CA GLU A 198 -36.92 -5.83 11.01
C GLU A 198 -36.41 -7.27 11.02
N HIS A 199 -35.23 -7.50 11.58
CA HIS A 199 -34.66 -8.85 11.66
C HIS A 199 -35.44 -9.70 12.67
N LEU A 200 -35.89 -9.13 13.79
CA LEU A 200 -36.75 -9.84 14.73
C LEU A 200 -38.09 -10.26 14.10
N GLU A 201 -38.73 -9.38 13.35
CA GLU A 201 -40.00 -9.68 12.66
C GLU A 201 -39.83 -10.74 11.55
N LYS A 202 -38.72 -10.72 10.83
CA LYS A 202 -38.44 -11.65 9.72
C LYS A 202 -37.66 -12.91 10.13
N ALA A 203 -37.38 -13.07 11.41
CA ALA A 203 -36.61 -14.21 11.91
C ALA A 203 -37.33 -15.53 11.63
N ALA A 204 -36.69 -16.46 10.96
CA ALA A 204 -37.24 -17.76 10.61
C ALA A 204 -36.15 -18.83 10.55
N ALA A 205 -36.51 -20.09 10.85
CA ALA A 205 -35.62 -21.23 10.62
C ALA A 205 -35.50 -21.53 9.11
N PRO A 206 -34.37 -22.04 8.62
CA PRO A 206 -33.16 -22.38 9.37
C PRO A 206 -32.28 -21.13 9.69
N ILE A 207 -31.66 -21.16 10.88
CA ILE A 207 -30.89 -20.03 11.44
C ILE A 207 -29.76 -19.58 10.51
N GLU A 208 -29.12 -20.50 9.81
CA GLU A 208 -28.00 -20.22 8.89
C GLU A 208 -28.41 -19.30 7.73
N ARG A 209 -29.67 -19.35 7.30
CA ARG A 209 -30.21 -18.49 6.24
C ARG A 209 -30.75 -17.15 6.77
N SER A 210 -30.97 -17.08 8.07
CA SER A 210 -31.47 -15.90 8.75
C SER A 210 -30.34 -15.05 9.36
N CYS A 211 -29.09 -15.43 9.15
CA CYS A 211 -27.92 -14.65 9.56
C CYS A 211 -27.76 -13.42 8.65
N ARG A 212 -27.79 -12.21 9.21
CA ARG A 212 -27.73 -10.95 8.48
C ARG A 212 -26.73 -9.98 9.08
N THR A 213 -26.26 -9.03 8.29
CA THR A 213 -25.53 -7.87 8.79
C THR A 213 -26.44 -6.66 8.92
N THR A 214 -26.12 -5.79 9.87
CA THR A 214 -26.70 -4.44 9.89
C THR A 214 -26.06 -3.56 8.82
N GLU A 215 -26.66 -2.44 8.50
CA GLU A 215 -25.94 -1.32 7.90
C GLU A 215 -24.77 -0.91 8.82
N PHE A 216 -23.81 -0.14 8.30
CA PHE A 216 -22.80 0.47 9.16
C PHE A 216 -23.43 1.49 10.08
N ILE A 217 -23.27 1.31 11.38
CA ILE A 217 -23.85 2.16 12.41
C ILE A 217 -22.76 2.85 13.22
N THR A 218 -23.06 4.03 13.73
CA THR A 218 -22.27 4.62 14.81
C THR A 218 -22.77 4.03 16.12
N LEU A 219 -21.91 3.38 16.88
CA LEU A 219 -22.30 2.80 18.18
C LEU A 219 -22.87 3.88 19.12
N PRO A 220 -24.05 3.65 19.72
CA PRO A 220 -24.78 4.65 20.48
C PRO A 220 -23.93 5.35 21.54
N GLY A 221 -23.88 6.69 21.47
CA GLY A 221 -23.12 7.53 22.39
C GLY A 221 -21.61 7.55 22.15
N THR A 222 -21.12 6.94 21.08
CA THR A 222 -19.72 6.99 20.64
C THR A 222 -19.61 7.65 19.27
N THR A 223 -18.40 7.77 18.75
CA THR A 223 -18.11 8.15 17.36
C THR A 223 -17.58 6.96 16.55
N GLU A 224 -17.72 5.77 17.07
CA GLU A 224 -17.11 4.56 16.51
C GLU A 224 -18.09 3.89 15.55
N GLN A 225 -17.65 3.72 14.31
CA GLN A 225 -18.37 2.96 13.30
C GLN A 225 -18.24 1.47 13.57
N ALA A 226 -19.31 0.73 13.36
CA ALA A 226 -19.35 -0.72 13.48
C ALA A 226 -20.34 -1.32 12.50
N ILE A 227 -20.11 -2.58 12.17
CA ILE A 227 -21.08 -3.47 11.52
C ILE A 227 -21.36 -4.62 12.46
N LEU A 228 -22.61 -5.01 12.59
CA LEU A 228 -23.02 -6.10 13.48
C LEU A 228 -23.56 -7.25 12.64
N LEU A 229 -23.06 -8.45 12.92
CA LEU A 229 -23.68 -9.68 12.46
C LEU A 229 -24.75 -10.06 13.47
N THR A 230 -25.97 -10.29 12.99
CA THR A 230 -27.14 -10.66 13.79
C THR A 230 -27.62 -12.06 13.41
N VAL A 231 -27.88 -12.87 14.39
CA VAL A 231 -28.40 -14.25 14.25
C VAL A 231 -29.60 -14.38 15.18
N PRO A 232 -30.76 -14.83 14.69
CA PRO A 232 -31.93 -15.00 15.54
C PRO A 232 -31.77 -16.20 16.47
N MET A 233 -32.26 -16.11 17.68
CA MET A 233 -32.40 -17.18 18.65
C MET A 233 -33.82 -17.75 18.54
N ILE A 234 -33.95 -18.93 17.98
CA ILE A 234 -35.25 -19.54 17.66
C ILE A 234 -35.37 -20.89 18.40
N GLY A 235 -36.37 -21.01 19.25
CA GLY A 235 -36.67 -22.20 19.96
C GLY A 235 -37.17 -23.34 19.06
N ALA A 236 -37.18 -24.55 19.61
CA ALA A 236 -37.64 -25.77 18.90
C ALA A 236 -39.12 -25.68 18.44
N ASP A 237 -39.90 -24.88 19.13
CA ASP A 237 -41.31 -24.60 18.81
C ASP A 237 -41.51 -23.45 17.77
N GLY A 238 -40.42 -22.83 17.32
CA GLY A 238 -40.41 -21.69 16.40
C GLY A 238 -40.56 -20.35 17.10
N THR A 239 -40.55 -20.28 18.43
CA THR A 239 -40.55 -19.03 19.18
C THR A 239 -39.23 -18.27 18.98
N VAL A 240 -39.32 -17.00 18.61
CA VAL A 240 -38.15 -16.14 18.50
C VAL A 240 -37.86 -15.49 19.85
N TYR A 241 -36.77 -15.91 20.49
CA TYR A 241 -36.36 -15.36 21.78
C TYR A 241 -35.64 -14.04 21.69
N GLY A 242 -35.08 -13.72 20.52
CA GLY A 242 -34.34 -12.49 20.30
C GLY A 242 -33.30 -12.62 19.20
N LEU A 243 -32.31 -11.76 19.26
CA LEU A 243 -31.14 -11.78 18.37
C LEU A 243 -29.86 -11.88 19.19
N CYS A 244 -28.90 -12.59 18.66
CA CYS A 244 -27.53 -12.52 19.19
C CYS A 244 -26.55 -12.27 18.04
N GLY A 245 -25.29 -12.02 18.37
CA GLY A 245 -24.26 -11.90 17.35
C GLY A 245 -23.03 -11.16 17.79
N PHE A 246 -22.31 -10.70 16.80
CA PHE A 246 -21.01 -10.08 16.99
C PHE A 246 -20.94 -8.72 16.31
N SER A 247 -20.09 -7.84 16.85
CA SER A 247 -19.75 -6.57 16.25
C SER A 247 -18.29 -6.55 15.78
N VAL A 248 -18.07 -5.89 14.67
CA VAL A 248 -16.73 -5.50 14.22
C VAL A 248 -16.73 -3.97 14.11
N ASN A 249 -15.97 -3.31 14.97
CA ASN A 249 -15.87 -1.86 14.97
C ASN A 249 -14.61 -1.37 14.25
N GLN A 250 -14.57 -0.07 13.94
CA GLN A 250 -13.48 0.58 13.22
C GLN A 250 -12.12 0.37 13.90
N THR A 251 -12.06 0.49 15.23
CA THR A 251 -10.81 0.36 15.98
C THR A 251 -10.25 -1.06 15.92
N TYR A 252 -11.11 -2.07 16.08
CA TYR A 252 -10.74 -3.47 15.93
C TYR A 252 -10.31 -3.80 14.51
N PHE A 253 -11.07 -3.33 13.53
CA PHE A 253 -10.79 -3.54 12.12
C PHE A 253 -9.45 -2.98 11.70
N LEU A 254 -9.14 -1.76 12.13
CA LEU A 254 -7.85 -1.12 11.88
C LEU A 254 -6.68 -1.87 12.53
N ALA A 255 -6.87 -2.38 13.75
CA ALA A 255 -5.83 -3.08 14.49
C ALA A 255 -5.48 -4.46 13.91
N HIS A 256 -6.48 -5.18 13.39
CA HIS A 256 -6.31 -6.60 13.04
C HIS A 256 -6.30 -6.89 11.53
N HIS A 257 -6.90 -6.02 10.71
CA HIS A 257 -7.09 -6.26 9.27
C HIS A 257 -6.26 -5.34 8.37
N ALA A 258 -5.24 -4.68 8.94
CA ALA A 258 -4.27 -3.91 8.16
C ALA A 258 -3.50 -4.82 7.21
N GLN A 259 -3.65 -4.59 5.90
CA GLN A 259 -3.03 -5.42 4.88
C GLN A 259 -1.53 -5.13 4.78
N PRO A 260 -0.66 -6.16 4.85
CA PRO A 260 0.76 -5.98 4.64
C PRO A 260 1.03 -5.60 3.18
N THR A 261 1.67 -4.46 2.96
CA THR A 261 1.91 -3.95 1.61
C THR A 261 3.19 -3.14 1.52
N GLY A 262 3.82 -3.15 0.34
CA GLY A 262 4.88 -2.20 -0.02
C GLY A 262 4.34 -0.94 -0.73
N ILE A 263 3.02 -0.83 -0.92
CA ILE A 263 2.39 0.31 -1.57
C ILE A 263 2.15 1.38 -0.50
N GLY A 264 2.81 2.52 -0.61
CA GLY A 264 2.56 3.64 0.29
C GLY A 264 1.16 4.23 0.12
N SER A 265 0.55 4.69 1.21
CA SER A 265 -0.80 5.24 1.27
C SER A 265 -1.92 4.31 0.78
N LEU A 266 -1.74 2.98 0.89
CA LEU A 266 -2.80 2.02 0.62
C LEU A 266 -3.88 2.14 1.70
N ALA A 267 -5.14 2.19 1.28
CA ALA A 267 -6.29 2.04 2.15
C ALA A 267 -7.19 0.92 1.64
N CYS A 268 -7.74 0.13 2.56
CA CYS A 268 -8.73 -0.89 2.27
C CYS A 268 -10.01 -0.54 3.02
N VAL A 269 -11.14 -0.62 2.33
CA VAL A 269 -12.45 -0.24 2.86
C VAL A 269 -13.44 -1.37 2.61
N LEU A 270 -14.17 -1.74 3.64
CA LEU A 270 -15.41 -2.50 3.54
C LEU A 270 -16.55 -1.52 3.74
N SER A 271 -17.41 -1.31 2.75
CA SER A 271 -18.50 -0.33 2.78
C SER A 271 -19.78 -0.91 2.21
N ASP A 272 -20.88 -0.22 2.43
CA ASP A 272 -22.14 -0.53 1.73
C ASP A 272 -21.94 -0.34 0.22
N SER A 273 -22.59 -1.20 -0.57
CA SER A 273 -22.61 -1.07 -2.02
C SER A 273 -23.47 0.12 -2.42
N ALA A 274 -22.85 1.15 -2.99
CA ALA A 274 -23.50 2.39 -3.40
C ALA A 274 -22.90 2.93 -4.71
N GLU A 275 -23.52 3.95 -5.29
CA GLU A 275 -22.99 4.64 -6.48
C GLU A 275 -21.65 5.36 -6.22
N GLY A 276 -21.31 5.59 -4.95
CA GLY A 276 -20.04 6.17 -4.49
C GLY A 276 -19.38 5.33 -3.42
N LEU A 277 -18.27 5.83 -2.87
CA LEU A 277 -17.62 5.30 -1.68
C LEU A 277 -17.84 6.28 -0.52
N ASP A 278 -18.62 5.85 0.46
CA ASP A 278 -18.84 6.57 1.71
C ASP A 278 -18.07 5.87 2.83
N VAL A 279 -17.04 6.52 3.36
CA VAL A 279 -16.21 5.96 4.44
C VAL A 279 -16.92 6.00 5.78
N GLN A 280 -17.89 6.90 5.96
CA GLN A 280 -18.72 6.94 7.17
C GLN A 280 -19.71 5.76 7.25
N ARG A 281 -20.00 5.14 6.11
CA ARG A 281 -20.76 3.90 6.00
C ARG A 281 -19.85 2.74 5.63
N GLY A 282 -18.76 2.59 6.39
CA GLY A 282 -17.77 1.55 6.13
C GLY A 282 -16.71 1.44 7.23
N LEU A 283 -15.91 0.39 7.14
CA LEU A 283 -14.72 0.16 7.95
C LEU A 283 -13.48 0.36 7.10
N LEU A 284 -12.60 1.20 7.57
CA LEU A 284 -11.35 1.57 6.91
C LEU A 284 -10.15 0.91 7.60
N THR A 285 -9.24 0.37 6.83
CA THR A 285 -7.94 -0.08 7.35
C THR A 285 -6.81 0.39 6.44
N TYR A 286 -5.64 0.65 7.04
CA TYR A 286 -4.42 1.05 6.36
C TYR A 286 -3.20 0.52 7.11
N PRO A 287 -2.04 0.34 6.45
CA PRO A 287 -0.83 -0.14 7.10
C PRO A 287 -0.39 0.77 8.24
N THR A 288 -0.03 0.17 9.38
CA THR A 288 0.40 0.90 10.56
C THR A 288 1.64 1.75 10.25
N GLY A 289 1.52 3.07 10.36
CA GLY A 289 2.59 4.04 10.09
C GLY A 289 2.46 4.81 8.77
N ASP A 290 1.59 4.39 7.84
CA ASP A 290 1.15 5.21 6.72
C ASP A 290 -0.22 5.80 7.08
N PHE A 291 -0.28 7.09 7.26
CA PHE A 291 -1.56 7.76 7.45
C PHE A 291 -2.22 7.95 6.09
N CYS A 292 -3.30 7.22 5.84
CA CYS A 292 -4.16 7.45 4.70
C CYS A 292 -5.38 8.25 5.16
N PHE A 293 -5.38 9.54 4.89
CA PHE A 293 -6.57 10.36 5.12
C PHE A 293 -7.56 10.13 4.00
N VAL A 294 -8.67 9.49 4.32
CA VAL A 294 -9.83 9.41 3.43
C VAL A 294 -10.89 10.36 4.01
N PRO A 295 -11.36 11.34 3.24
CA PRO A 295 -12.28 12.35 3.75
C PRO A 295 -13.65 11.75 4.10
N ASP A 296 -14.33 12.37 5.07
CA ASP A 296 -15.67 12.00 5.51
C ASP A 296 -16.74 12.55 4.54
N GLU A 297 -16.58 12.28 3.27
CA GLU A 297 -17.51 12.67 2.20
C GLU A 297 -17.74 11.51 1.24
N LEU A 298 -18.86 11.55 0.54
CA LEU A 298 -19.16 10.59 -0.52
C LEU A 298 -18.21 10.81 -1.70
N LEU A 299 -17.36 9.84 -1.97
CA LEU A 299 -16.45 9.85 -3.12
C LEU A 299 -17.16 9.28 -4.35
N GLU A 300 -17.27 10.10 -5.40
CA GLU A 300 -17.87 9.65 -6.67
C GLU A 300 -17.00 8.59 -7.37
N LYS A 301 -17.61 7.49 -7.78
CA LYS A 301 -16.95 6.46 -8.60
C LYS A 301 -16.91 6.91 -10.07
N ARG A 302 -15.69 7.05 -10.64
CA ARG A 302 -15.48 7.33 -12.07
C ARG A 302 -14.59 6.25 -12.67
N SER A 303 -15.09 5.53 -13.67
CA SER A 303 -14.31 4.49 -14.35
C SER A 303 -13.11 5.10 -15.06
N LEU A 304 -11.93 4.53 -14.83
CA LEU A 304 -10.69 4.79 -15.58
C LEU A 304 -10.49 3.68 -16.62
N ARG A 305 -9.62 3.92 -17.60
CA ARG A 305 -9.27 2.85 -18.56
C ARG A 305 -8.57 1.70 -17.82
N GLY A 306 -8.83 0.45 -18.19
CA GLY A 306 -8.44 -0.77 -17.44
C GLY A 306 -9.40 -1.01 -16.29
N GLY A 307 -9.09 -1.87 -15.36
CA GLY A 307 -9.93 -2.20 -14.20
C GLY A 307 -9.91 -1.18 -13.06
N LEU A 308 -9.25 -0.03 -13.23
CA LEU A 308 -9.13 0.99 -12.20
C LEU A 308 -10.35 1.91 -12.15
N THR A 309 -10.71 2.34 -10.95
CA THR A 309 -11.75 3.33 -10.65
C THR A 309 -11.11 4.53 -9.94
N ALA A 310 -11.45 5.73 -10.38
CA ALA A 310 -11.16 6.95 -9.64
C ALA A 310 -12.30 7.22 -8.66
N PHE A 311 -11.95 7.51 -7.42
CA PHE A 311 -12.83 7.96 -6.36
C PHE A 311 -12.55 9.44 -6.13
N VAL A 312 -13.49 10.29 -6.51
CA VAL A 312 -13.30 11.74 -6.57
C VAL A 312 -14.10 12.41 -5.47
N GLY A 313 -13.41 13.06 -4.56
CA GLY A 313 -13.97 13.94 -3.54
C GLY A 313 -13.77 15.42 -3.87
N SER A 314 -14.16 16.29 -2.95
CA SER A 314 -14.04 17.74 -3.09
C SER A 314 -12.60 18.22 -3.07
N GLU A 315 -11.79 17.71 -2.15
CA GLU A 315 -10.38 18.09 -1.98
C GLU A 315 -9.41 17.00 -2.40
N LEU A 316 -9.76 15.74 -2.16
CA LEU A 316 -8.90 14.59 -2.39
C LEU A 316 -9.53 13.62 -3.39
N SER A 317 -8.66 12.99 -4.15
CA SER A 317 -9.05 11.92 -5.07
C SER A 317 -8.17 10.70 -4.87
N PHE A 318 -8.72 9.54 -5.14
CA PHE A 318 -8.06 8.25 -5.00
C PHE A 318 -8.20 7.45 -6.29
N VAL A 319 -7.32 6.47 -6.47
CA VAL A 319 -7.40 5.47 -7.53
C VAL A 319 -7.41 4.10 -6.89
N GLY A 320 -8.34 3.26 -7.29
CA GLY A 320 -8.49 1.97 -6.66
C GLY A 320 -9.25 0.95 -7.51
N ILE A 321 -9.55 -0.17 -6.87
CA ILE A 321 -10.39 -1.25 -7.42
C ILE A 321 -11.43 -1.59 -6.36
N SER A 322 -12.67 -1.83 -6.79
CA SER A 322 -13.78 -2.22 -5.93
C SER A 322 -14.44 -3.48 -6.48
N GLU A 323 -14.77 -4.41 -5.60
CA GLU A 323 -15.51 -5.63 -5.92
C GLU A 323 -16.63 -5.87 -4.90
N PRO A 324 -17.77 -6.43 -5.34
CA PRO A 324 -18.85 -6.80 -4.42
C PRO A 324 -18.44 -7.98 -3.53
N PHE A 325 -18.89 -7.93 -2.28
CA PHE A 325 -18.63 -8.94 -1.26
C PHE A 325 -19.86 -9.17 -0.39
N THR A 326 -20.27 -10.42 -0.26
CA THR A 326 -21.37 -10.80 0.64
C THR A 326 -20.80 -11.19 1.99
N VAL A 327 -21.26 -10.54 3.05
CA VAL A 327 -20.82 -10.77 4.42
C VAL A 327 -21.58 -11.92 5.04
N ALA A 328 -22.89 -11.85 5.05
CA ALA A 328 -23.77 -12.91 5.56
C ALA A 328 -24.67 -13.48 4.47
N VAL A 329 -25.07 -14.73 4.65
CA VAL A 329 -25.90 -15.45 3.65
C VAL A 329 -27.30 -14.83 3.50
N GLY A 330 -27.81 -14.22 4.57
CA GLY A 330 -29.13 -13.58 4.59
C GLY A 330 -29.14 -12.11 4.17
N ASP A 331 -27.99 -11.54 3.80
CA ASP A 331 -27.92 -10.14 3.38
C ASP A 331 -28.65 -9.93 2.05
N GLU A 332 -29.47 -8.88 1.98
CA GLU A 332 -30.26 -8.53 0.79
C GLU A 332 -29.39 -7.86 -0.29
N ALA A 333 -28.35 -7.15 0.10
CA ALA A 333 -27.42 -6.46 -0.79
C ALA A 333 -25.96 -6.81 -0.44
N PRO A 334 -25.07 -6.89 -1.44
CA PRO A 334 -23.66 -7.06 -1.17
C PRO A 334 -23.06 -5.77 -0.61
N HIS A 335 -21.97 -5.91 0.16
CA HIS A 335 -21.05 -4.83 0.47
C HIS A 335 -20.02 -4.67 -0.63
N ASP A 336 -19.25 -3.60 -0.61
CA ASP A 336 -18.12 -3.39 -1.52
C ASP A 336 -16.80 -3.50 -0.75
N LEU A 337 -15.90 -4.34 -1.25
CA LEU A 337 -14.49 -4.31 -0.87
C LEU A 337 -13.74 -3.40 -1.82
N THR A 338 -13.17 -2.34 -1.30
CA THR A 338 -12.45 -1.35 -2.07
C THR A 338 -11.02 -1.22 -1.57
N VAL A 339 -10.07 -1.26 -2.49
CA VAL A 339 -8.65 -0.97 -2.22
C VAL A 339 -8.26 0.26 -3.01
N LEU A 340 -7.69 1.25 -2.35
CA LEU A 340 -7.39 2.54 -2.95
C LEU A 340 -6.03 3.09 -2.50
N ILE A 341 -5.46 3.91 -3.37
CA ILE A 341 -4.27 4.72 -3.11
C ILE A 341 -4.58 6.17 -3.43
N SER A 342 -3.86 7.11 -2.82
CA SER A 342 -4.07 8.52 -3.16
C SER A 342 -3.73 8.76 -4.63
N LYS A 343 -4.56 9.56 -5.31
CA LYS A 343 -4.33 9.95 -6.71
C LYS A 343 -2.98 10.63 -6.87
N ALA A 344 -2.56 11.42 -5.90
CA ALA A 344 -1.24 12.07 -5.91
C ALA A 344 -0.08 11.04 -5.89
N ALA A 345 -0.22 9.91 -5.19
CA ALA A 345 0.78 8.84 -5.23
C ALA A 345 0.78 8.13 -6.59
N TYR A 346 -0.40 7.86 -7.13
CA TYR A 346 -0.57 7.29 -8.47
C TYR A 346 0.04 8.19 -9.55
N ASP A 347 -0.30 9.48 -9.55
CA ASP A 347 0.19 10.45 -10.54
C ASP A 347 1.72 10.64 -10.43
N ARG A 348 2.28 10.62 -9.21
CA ARG A 348 3.75 10.63 -8.99
C ARG A 348 4.43 9.38 -9.57
N ALA A 349 3.86 8.20 -9.37
CA ALA A 349 4.40 6.96 -9.94
C ALA A 349 4.36 6.99 -11.47
N MET A 350 3.26 7.50 -12.05
CA MET A 350 3.12 7.70 -13.50
C MET A 350 4.15 8.70 -14.02
N LEU A 351 4.29 9.86 -13.38
CA LEU A 351 5.25 10.90 -13.76
C LEU A 351 6.70 10.38 -13.68
N LYS A 352 7.05 9.70 -12.59
CA LYS A 352 8.37 9.08 -12.42
C LYS A 352 8.71 8.15 -13.59
N SER A 353 7.80 7.28 -13.97
CA SER A 353 8.01 6.36 -15.08
C SER A 353 8.13 7.09 -16.43
N VAL A 354 7.33 8.14 -16.66
CA VAL A 354 7.45 8.96 -17.87
C VAL A 354 8.82 9.65 -17.92
N ILE A 355 9.29 10.18 -16.80
CA ILE A 355 10.61 10.82 -16.70
C ILE A 355 11.73 9.79 -16.94
N GLU A 356 11.64 8.59 -16.37
CA GLU A 356 12.63 7.53 -16.56
C GLU A 356 12.70 7.10 -18.03
N ILE A 357 11.55 6.90 -18.69
CA ILE A 357 11.50 6.57 -20.12
C ILE A 357 12.05 7.73 -20.97
N ALA A 358 11.66 8.97 -20.68
CA ALA A 358 12.14 10.14 -21.41
C ALA A 358 13.65 10.32 -21.23
N ALA A 359 14.17 10.14 -20.03
CA ALA A 359 15.61 10.19 -19.75
C ALA A 359 16.38 9.10 -20.51
N LEU A 360 15.87 7.88 -20.53
CA LEU A 360 16.46 6.78 -21.29
C LEU A 360 16.49 7.08 -22.80
N LEU A 361 15.38 7.54 -23.36
CA LEU A 361 15.29 7.91 -24.78
C LEU A 361 16.24 9.07 -25.12
N THR A 362 16.30 10.07 -24.26
CA THR A 362 17.21 11.22 -24.42
C THR A 362 18.68 10.74 -24.41
N LEU A 363 19.05 9.89 -23.46
CA LEU A 363 20.41 9.33 -23.37
C LEU A 363 20.76 8.54 -24.63
N LEU A 364 19.84 7.72 -25.15
CA LEU A 364 20.03 6.95 -26.38
C LEU A 364 20.24 7.87 -27.58
N VAL A 365 19.46 8.97 -27.71
CA VAL A 365 19.62 9.95 -28.77
C VAL A 365 20.98 10.63 -28.68
N PHE A 366 21.39 11.09 -27.49
CA PHE A 366 22.70 11.69 -27.28
C PHE A 366 23.83 10.73 -27.63
N PHE A 367 23.72 9.46 -27.25
CA PHE A 367 24.71 8.44 -27.58
C PHE A 367 24.78 8.20 -29.10
N ALA A 368 23.63 8.09 -29.79
CA ALA A 368 23.60 7.92 -31.23
C ALA A 368 24.23 9.11 -31.98
N VAL A 369 23.88 10.35 -31.59
CA VAL A 369 24.46 11.56 -32.15
C VAL A 369 25.98 11.63 -31.86
N GLY A 370 26.39 11.33 -30.63
CA GLY A 370 27.80 11.26 -30.24
C GLY A 370 28.60 10.28 -31.08
N CYS A 371 28.07 9.09 -31.28
CA CYS A 371 28.67 8.08 -32.18
C CYS A 371 28.77 8.58 -33.62
N CYS A 372 27.69 9.17 -34.17
CA CYS A 372 27.71 9.73 -35.52
C CYS A 372 28.75 10.85 -35.67
N LEU A 373 28.84 11.78 -34.72
CA LEU A 373 29.82 12.86 -34.73
C LEU A 373 31.25 12.34 -34.57
N PHE A 374 31.47 11.35 -33.70
CA PHE A 374 32.78 10.74 -33.49
C PHE A 374 33.26 10.05 -34.77
N TYR A 375 32.42 9.20 -35.39
CA TYR A 375 32.77 8.55 -36.66
C TYR A 375 32.98 9.54 -37.79
N THR A 376 32.14 10.58 -37.89
CA THR A 376 32.29 11.62 -38.91
C THR A 376 33.61 12.40 -38.76
N ARG A 377 33.97 12.80 -37.53
CA ARG A 377 35.20 13.54 -37.27
C ARG A 377 36.46 12.66 -37.37
N ARG A 378 36.40 11.43 -36.88
CA ARG A 378 37.60 10.54 -36.78
C ARG A 378 37.94 9.87 -38.10
N TYR A 379 36.94 9.54 -38.91
CA TYR A 379 37.18 8.75 -40.14
C TYR A 379 36.83 9.49 -41.43
N LEU A 380 35.84 10.33 -41.43
CA LEU A 380 35.36 10.97 -42.66
C LEU A 380 36.13 12.23 -43.01
N ARG A 381 36.44 13.03 -42.01
CA ARG A 381 37.14 14.32 -42.21
C ARG A 381 38.55 14.17 -42.80
N PRO A 382 39.42 13.25 -42.30
CA PRO A 382 40.73 12.99 -42.89
C PRO A 382 40.65 12.49 -44.34
N ILE A 383 39.66 11.62 -44.64
CA ILE A 383 39.50 11.08 -46.00
C ILE A 383 39.05 12.15 -46.98
N LEU A 384 38.18 13.09 -46.56
CA LEU A 384 37.77 14.19 -47.40
C LEU A 384 38.83 15.29 -47.56
N GLU A 385 39.62 15.52 -46.52
CA GLU A 385 40.77 16.44 -46.59
C GLU A 385 41.85 15.89 -47.51
N ASP A 386 42.12 14.59 -47.50
CA ASP A 386 43.05 13.94 -48.43
C ASP A 386 42.54 13.95 -49.88
N ILE A 387 41.20 13.79 -50.12
CA ILE A 387 40.61 13.92 -51.43
C ILE A 387 40.66 15.34 -51.94
N ASP A 388 40.42 16.32 -51.09
CA ASP A 388 40.51 17.75 -51.44
C ASP A 388 42.00 18.13 -51.77
N HIS A 389 42.95 17.58 -51.04
CA HIS A 389 44.36 17.77 -51.40
C HIS A 389 44.78 17.14 -52.73
N VAL A 390 44.17 16.03 -53.11
CA VAL A 390 44.38 15.39 -54.42
C VAL A 390 43.73 16.19 -55.55
N THR A 391 42.56 16.79 -55.32
CA THR A 391 41.91 17.64 -56.29
C THR A 391 42.58 19.01 -56.47
N VAL A 392 43.19 19.54 -55.44
CA VAL A 392 43.94 20.83 -55.48
C VAL A 392 45.34 20.65 -56.08
N ALA A 393 45.98 19.50 -55.88
CA ALA A 393 47.30 19.21 -56.47
C ALA A 393 47.25 18.84 -57.94
N GLY A 394 46.05 18.60 -58.55
CA GLY A 394 45.82 18.26 -59.97
C GLY A 394 45.78 19.46 -60.92
N GLY A 395 46.07 20.71 -60.44
CA GLY A 395 45.85 21.96 -61.16
C GLY A 395 47.04 22.52 -61.96
N GLU A 396 48.20 21.94 -62.06
CA GLU A 396 49.29 22.44 -62.92
C GLU A 396 50.04 21.34 -63.67
N LYS A 397 49.95 21.49 -65.01
CA LYS A 397 50.72 20.88 -66.11
C LYS A 397 50.27 19.50 -66.61
N GLY A 398 49.64 19.56 -67.73
CA GLY A 398 49.25 18.46 -68.63
C GLY A 398 50.38 17.47 -68.93
N LYS A 399 50.07 16.25 -68.64
CA LYS A 399 50.75 15.04 -69.13
C LYS A 399 49.73 13.96 -69.44
N PRO A 400 50.08 13.00 -70.31
CA PRO A 400 49.09 12.08 -70.87
C PRO A 400 48.47 11.16 -69.84
N ILE A 401 47.27 10.74 -70.19
CA ILE A 401 46.27 10.04 -69.35
C ILE A 401 46.84 8.83 -68.58
N PHE A 402 47.91 8.21 -69.01
CA PHE A 402 48.54 7.07 -68.34
C PHE A 402 49.43 7.40 -67.17
N GLU A 403 50.03 8.59 -67.14
CA GLU A 403 50.83 9.03 -66.02
C GLU A 403 49.97 9.46 -64.83
N GLU A 404 48.70 9.78 -65.03
CA GLU A 404 47.77 10.14 -63.98
C GLU A 404 47.29 8.92 -63.18
N LEU A 405 47.40 7.73 -63.76
CA LEU A 405 47.03 6.47 -63.08
C LEU A 405 48.17 5.93 -62.18
N LEU A 406 49.40 6.32 -62.42
CA LEU A 406 50.54 5.91 -61.60
C LEU A 406 50.44 6.46 -60.15
N PRO A 407 50.10 7.71 -59.88
CA PRO A 407 49.91 8.19 -58.51
C PRO A 407 48.70 7.54 -57.84
N ILE A 408 47.67 7.19 -58.63
CA ILE A 408 46.48 6.49 -58.07
C ILE A 408 46.77 5.06 -57.71
N SER A 409 47.57 4.33 -58.55
CA SER A 409 47.98 2.95 -58.23
C SER A 409 49.01 2.92 -57.10
N GLU A 410 49.91 3.92 -57.05
CA GLU A 410 50.86 4.05 -55.92
C GLU A 410 50.15 4.46 -54.66
N LYS A 411 49.12 5.30 -54.77
CA LYS A 411 48.24 5.69 -53.68
C LYS A 411 47.25 4.57 -53.30
N MET A 412 46.82 3.76 -54.29
CA MET A 412 46.04 2.52 -53.96
C MET A 412 46.95 1.50 -53.26
N ARG A 413 48.21 1.35 -53.65
CA ARG A 413 49.12 0.48 -52.92
C ARG A 413 49.47 1.00 -51.56
N SER A 414 49.72 2.32 -51.43
CA SER A 414 49.91 2.94 -50.10
C SER A 414 48.60 2.91 -49.31
N HIS A 415 47.47 2.93 -49.98
CA HIS A 415 46.16 2.77 -49.34
C HIS A 415 45.89 1.31 -48.95
N GLU A 416 46.37 0.34 -49.75
CA GLU A 416 46.31 -1.08 -49.38
C GLU A 416 47.25 -1.41 -48.23
N GLU A 417 48.45 -0.80 -48.19
CA GLU A 417 49.36 -0.82 -47.04
C GLU A 417 48.77 -0.08 -45.82
N ALA A 418 48.14 1.07 -46.03
CA ALA A 418 47.44 1.79 -44.97
C ALA A 418 46.15 1.05 -44.50
N VAL A 419 45.43 0.39 -45.43
CA VAL A 419 44.30 -0.47 -45.10
C VAL A 419 44.71 -1.75 -44.39
N THR A 420 45.88 -2.32 -44.74
CA THR A 420 46.44 -3.46 -43.99
C THR A 420 46.96 -3.03 -42.63
N ALA A 421 47.59 -1.86 -42.50
CA ALA A 421 47.96 -1.26 -41.22
C ALA A 421 46.74 -0.92 -40.36
N LEU A 422 45.71 -0.31 -40.98
CA LEU A 422 44.42 -0.04 -40.34
C LEU A 422 43.63 -1.33 -39.98
N LYS A 423 43.79 -2.40 -40.80
CA LYS A 423 43.23 -3.72 -40.43
C LYS A 423 43.92 -4.32 -39.22
N ALA A 424 45.27 -4.18 -39.14
CA ALA A 424 46.02 -4.58 -37.98
C ALA A 424 45.67 -3.75 -36.74
N GLU A 425 45.56 -2.42 -36.94
CA GLU A 425 45.14 -1.51 -35.86
C GLU A 425 43.66 -1.73 -35.45
N ARG A 426 42.84 -2.11 -36.42
CA ARG A 426 41.45 -2.51 -36.16
C ARG A 426 41.35 -3.83 -35.44
N GLN A 427 42.24 -4.76 -35.76
CA GLN A 427 42.32 -6.03 -35.03
C GLN A 427 42.76 -5.77 -33.59
N ASP A 428 43.79 -4.93 -33.40
CA ASP A 428 44.25 -4.47 -32.08
C ASP A 428 43.15 -3.64 -31.34
N ALA A 429 42.36 -2.87 -32.09
CA ALA A 429 41.21 -2.14 -31.51
C ALA A 429 40.01 -3.04 -31.25
N GLN A 430 39.81 -4.10 -32.05
CA GLN A 430 38.80 -5.13 -31.77
C GLN A 430 39.19 -5.95 -30.54
N ASP A 431 40.47 -6.33 -30.43
CA ASP A 431 40.99 -7.04 -29.25
C ASP A 431 40.89 -6.16 -27.99
N ARG A 432 41.12 -4.82 -28.11
CA ARG A 432 40.86 -3.87 -27.03
C ARG A 432 39.38 -3.62 -26.78
N ALA A 433 38.53 -3.64 -27.82
CA ALA A 433 37.09 -3.54 -27.69
C ALA A 433 36.47 -4.80 -27.06
N GLU A 434 37.04 -6.00 -27.37
CA GLU A 434 36.68 -7.23 -26.66
C GLU A 434 37.14 -7.21 -25.20
N GLN A 435 38.32 -6.63 -24.91
CA GLN A 435 38.74 -6.39 -23.54
C GLN A 435 37.82 -5.40 -22.81
N LEU A 436 37.47 -4.28 -23.47
CA LEU A 436 36.55 -3.31 -22.92
C LEU A 436 35.10 -3.83 -22.82
N LEU A 437 34.70 -4.74 -23.75
CA LEU A 437 33.45 -5.45 -23.66
C LEU A 437 33.45 -6.45 -22.49
N GLY A 438 34.58 -7.11 -22.27
CA GLY A 438 34.83 -7.96 -21.09
C GLY A 438 34.77 -7.15 -19.77
N GLU A 439 35.42 -5.97 -19.76
CA GLU A 439 35.32 -5.04 -18.62
C GLU A 439 33.91 -4.48 -18.44
N LYS A 440 33.22 -4.18 -19.55
CA LYS A 440 31.82 -3.72 -19.51
C LYS A 440 30.89 -4.82 -18.99
N LEU A 441 31.06 -6.06 -19.45
CA LEU A 441 30.31 -7.21 -18.94
C LEU A 441 30.62 -7.46 -17.45
N GLY A 442 31.84 -7.30 -17.03
CA GLY A 442 32.24 -7.36 -15.62
C GLY A 442 31.65 -6.22 -14.78
N LEU A 443 31.54 -5.02 -15.37
CA LEU A 443 30.88 -3.87 -14.73
C LEU A 443 29.35 -4.01 -14.71
N GLU A 444 28.75 -4.58 -15.76
CA GLU A 444 27.32 -4.91 -15.78
C GLU A 444 26.97 -5.99 -14.74
N GLU A 445 27.83 -7.01 -14.59
CA GLU A 445 27.71 -8.03 -13.54
C GLU A 445 27.89 -7.44 -12.13
N GLN A 446 28.80 -6.44 -11.97
CA GLN A 446 28.94 -5.68 -10.72
C GLN A 446 27.72 -4.76 -10.44
N VAL A 447 27.17 -4.16 -11.48
CA VAL A 447 25.95 -3.31 -11.37
C VAL A 447 24.73 -4.16 -11.05
N GLU A 448 24.57 -5.34 -11.69
CA GLU A 448 23.53 -6.30 -11.31
C GLU A 448 23.74 -6.83 -9.88
N GLY A 449 24.98 -7.13 -9.49
CA GLY A 449 25.32 -7.52 -8.13
C GLY A 449 25.02 -6.40 -7.10
N MET A 450 25.30 -5.14 -7.45
CA MET A 450 24.98 -3.98 -6.61
C MET A 450 23.47 -3.66 -6.60
N GLN A 451 22.78 -3.84 -7.73
CA GLN A 451 21.33 -3.72 -7.76
C GLN A 451 20.66 -4.83 -6.94
N GLY A 452 21.15 -6.08 -7.03
CA GLY A 452 20.70 -7.17 -6.17
C GLY A 452 20.92 -6.87 -4.68
N GLN A 453 22.08 -6.31 -4.32
CA GLN A 453 22.36 -5.88 -2.94
C GLN A 453 21.51 -4.69 -2.50
N LEU A 454 21.20 -3.79 -3.43
CA LEU A 454 20.31 -2.67 -3.16
C LEU A 454 18.86 -3.14 -2.97
N ASP A 455 18.40 -4.07 -3.80
CA ASP A 455 17.07 -4.67 -3.69
C ASP A 455 16.95 -5.52 -2.44
N ASP A 456 17.97 -6.30 -2.09
CA ASP A 456 18.04 -7.04 -0.83
C ASP A 456 18.06 -6.10 0.38
N SER A 457 18.80 -4.99 0.30
CA SER A 457 18.86 -3.98 1.34
C SER A 457 17.53 -3.24 1.46
N LEU A 458 16.88 -2.92 0.35
CA LEU A 458 15.54 -2.30 0.32
C LEU A 458 14.46 -3.28 0.80
N ALA A 459 14.57 -4.58 0.46
CA ALA A 459 13.69 -5.62 0.96
C ALA A 459 13.86 -5.82 2.48
N GLU A 460 15.08 -5.78 2.97
CA GLU A 460 15.37 -5.88 4.41
C GLU A 460 14.92 -4.61 5.17
N ILE A 461 15.11 -3.43 4.60
CA ILE A 461 14.57 -2.16 5.15
C ILE A 461 13.04 -2.19 5.16
N ARG A 462 12.41 -2.66 4.09
CA ARG A 462 10.95 -2.85 4.02
C ARG A 462 10.46 -3.87 5.04
N ARG A 463 11.18 -4.98 5.19
CA ARG A 463 10.88 -6.03 6.17
C ARG A 463 11.04 -5.52 7.61
N LEU A 464 12.11 -4.76 7.88
CA LEU A 464 12.35 -4.15 9.20
C LEU A 464 11.33 -3.06 9.51
N ALA A 465 10.97 -2.23 8.53
CA ALA A 465 9.90 -1.23 8.66
C ALA A 465 8.54 -1.89 8.90
N HIS A 466 8.27 -3.02 8.22
CA HIS A 466 7.03 -3.77 8.37
C HIS A 466 6.91 -4.50 9.70
N LEU A 467 8.00 -5.10 10.17
CA LEU A 467 8.09 -5.67 11.53
C LEU A 467 7.95 -4.58 12.60
N GLY A 468 8.54 -3.44 12.34
CA GLY A 468 8.47 -2.29 13.23
C GLY A 468 7.08 -1.66 13.38
N LYS A 469 6.33 -1.58 12.29
CA LYS A 469 4.93 -1.10 12.30
C LYS A 469 3.99 -1.94 13.17
N LYS A 470 4.31 -3.22 13.33
CA LYS A 470 3.53 -4.16 14.15
C LYS A 470 3.84 -4.08 15.65
N GLU A 471 4.99 -3.53 16.01
CA GLU A 471 5.49 -3.45 17.40
C GLU A 471 5.22 -2.10 18.08
N LEU A 472 4.92 -1.04 17.32
CA LEU A 472 4.75 0.32 17.84
C LEU A 472 3.27 0.70 17.99
N LYS A 473 2.86 1.04 19.19
CA LYS A 473 1.54 1.63 19.44
C LYS A 473 1.54 3.09 18.97
N PRO A 474 0.50 3.57 18.26
CA PRO A 474 0.43 4.94 17.77
C PRO A 474 0.62 5.99 18.86
N ALA A 475 0.08 5.74 20.04
CA ALA A 475 0.22 6.62 21.21
C ALA A 475 1.68 6.74 21.70
N ASP A 476 2.46 5.67 21.58
CA ASP A 476 3.87 5.66 21.99
C ASP A 476 4.73 6.41 20.97
N TYR A 477 4.39 6.34 19.69
CA TYR A 477 5.06 7.10 18.63
C TYR A 477 4.76 8.60 18.71
N GLU A 478 3.51 9.00 18.95
CA GLU A 478 3.19 10.42 19.21
C GLU A 478 3.93 10.98 20.42
N LYS A 479 4.02 10.17 21.49
CA LYS A 479 4.78 10.53 22.68
C LYS A 479 6.27 10.66 22.37
N PHE A 480 6.79 9.76 21.54
CA PHE A 480 8.17 9.82 21.06
C PHE A 480 8.44 11.11 20.29
N LEU A 481 7.61 11.49 19.31
CA LEU A 481 7.78 12.71 18.51
C LEU A 481 7.83 13.96 19.38
N LYS A 482 6.89 14.06 20.34
CA LYS A 482 6.85 15.18 21.31
C LYS A 482 8.08 15.20 22.23
N GLY A 483 8.60 14.04 22.55
CA GLY A 483 9.79 13.87 23.39
C GLY A 483 11.09 14.13 22.62
N TYR A 484 11.17 13.66 21.38
CA TYR A 484 12.32 13.85 20.51
C TYR A 484 12.59 15.33 20.21
N ALA A 485 11.53 16.10 19.95
CA ALA A 485 11.63 17.55 19.76
C ALA A 485 12.14 18.33 21.01
N LYS A 486 12.13 17.70 22.17
CA LYS A 486 12.61 18.30 23.44
C LYS A 486 14.01 17.83 23.84
N LEU A 487 14.67 17.06 23.00
CA LEU A 487 16.04 16.63 23.25
C LEU A 487 16.99 17.82 23.06
N SER A 488 17.93 17.96 23.97
CA SER A 488 19.04 18.90 23.83
C SER A 488 20.04 18.39 22.78
N THR A 489 20.91 19.28 22.27
CA THR A 489 21.91 18.94 21.27
C THR A 489 22.75 17.72 21.66
N LYS A 490 23.15 17.62 22.94
CA LYS A 490 23.93 16.47 23.44
C LYS A 490 23.11 15.19 23.59
N GLU A 491 21.85 15.31 23.92
CA GLU A 491 20.93 14.17 23.98
C GLU A 491 20.61 13.66 22.57
N LEU A 492 20.56 14.56 21.59
CA LEU A 492 20.34 14.21 20.19
C LEU A 492 21.54 13.47 19.59
N GLU A 493 22.77 13.97 19.82
CA GLU A 493 24.00 13.30 19.38
C GLU A 493 24.08 11.86 19.91
N ILE A 494 23.72 11.67 21.18
CA ILE A 494 23.73 10.33 21.79
C ILE A 494 22.57 9.47 21.25
N CYS A 495 21.42 10.07 21.04
CA CYS A 495 20.29 9.37 20.43
C CYS A 495 20.65 8.84 19.03
N GLU A 496 21.30 9.68 18.21
CA GLU A 496 21.74 9.29 16.87
C GLU A 496 22.81 8.19 16.87
N ALA A 497 23.76 8.27 17.78
CA ALA A 497 24.79 7.25 17.96
C ALA A 497 24.17 5.90 18.41
N LEU A 498 23.16 5.91 19.25
CA LEU A 498 22.43 4.71 19.68
C LEU A 498 21.59 4.12 18.54
N VAL A 499 20.98 4.98 17.73
CA VAL A 499 20.19 4.58 16.57
C VAL A 499 21.08 3.93 15.49
N SER A 500 22.29 4.41 15.33
CA SER A 500 23.30 3.80 14.42
C SER A 500 23.86 2.46 14.94
N GLY A 501 23.37 1.96 16.05
CA GLY A 501 23.74 0.65 16.60
C GLY A 501 25.03 0.64 17.42
N LEU A 502 25.58 1.79 17.77
CA LEU A 502 26.79 1.89 18.56
C LEU A 502 26.52 1.49 20.02
N SER A 503 27.43 0.72 20.60
CA SER A 503 27.41 0.40 22.02
C SER A 503 27.74 1.64 22.86
N THR A 504 27.35 1.66 24.13
CA THR A 504 27.65 2.78 25.06
C THR A 504 29.13 3.16 25.08
N ARG A 505 30.04 2.19 24.94
CA ARG A 505 31.48 2.44 24.88
C ARG A 505 31.92 3.11 23.58
N GLN A 506 31.36 2.69 22.46
CA GLN A 506 31.62 3.29 21.14
C GLN A 506 31.04 4.69 21.04
N CYS A 507 29.85 4.92 21.58
CA CYS A 507 29.26 6.26 21.71
C CYS A 507 30.15 7.19 22.54
N ALA A 508 30.69 6.70 23.65
CA ALA A 508 31.59 7.47 24.52
C ALA A 508 32.88 7.92 23.80
N VAL A 509 33.46 7.04 22.98
CA VAL A 509 34.63 7.35 22.15
C VAL A 509 34.28 8.36 21.06
N GLN A 510 33.18 8.19 20.37
CA GLN A 510 32.76 9.05 19.26
C GLN A 510 32.40 10.47 19.72
N ILE A 511 31.77 10.59 20.88
CA ILE A 511 31.28 11.88 21.41
C ILE A 511 32.29 12.55 22.35
N GLY A 512 33.37 11.84 22.68
CA GLY A 512 34.46 12.38 23.54
C GLY A 512 34.07 12.56 25.01
N CYS A 513 33.28 11.63 25.58
CA CYS A 513 32.82 11.71 26.95
C CYS A 513 32.95 10.36 27.70
N ALA A 514 32.76 10.35 29.01
CA ALA A 514 32.82 9.11 29.80
C ALA A 514 31.61 8.21 29.51
N ALA A 515 31.76 6.88 29.53
CA ALA A 515 30.69 5.93 29.33
C ALA A 515 29.53 6.10 30.33
N SER A 516 29.83 6.47 31.59
CA SER A 516 28.82 6.79 32.60
C SER A 516 27.99 8.03 32.25
N THR A 517 28.61 8.98 31.54
CA THR A 517 27.92 10.18 31.04
C THR A 517 26.95 9.80 29.88
N VAL A 518 27.38 8.92 28.97
CA VAL A 518 26.51 8.39 27.92
C VAL A 518 25.31 7.67 28.51
N ASP A 519 25.50 6.85 29.53
CA ASP A 519 24.42 6.15 30.22
C ASP A 519 23.43 7.11 30.90
N THR A 520 23.92 8.21 31.45
CA THR A 520 23.07 9.24 32.04
C THR A 520 22.22 9.94 30.99
N TYR A 521 22.82 10.30 29.85
CA TYR A 521 22.08 10.90 28.74
C TYR A 521 21.14 9.90 28.05
N ARG A 522 21.54 8.64 27.93
CA ARG A 522 20.67 7.58 27.43
C ARG A 522 19.39 7.45 28.28
N LYS A 523 19.50 7.46 29.58
CA LYS A 523 18.36 7.47 30.50
C LYS A 523 17.45 8.68 30.24
N ARG A 524 18.01 9.87 30.10
CA ARG A 524 17.26 11.10 29.80
C ARG A 524 16.58 11.06 28.45
N VAL A 525 17.25 10.51 27.41
CA VAL A 525 16.64 10.29 26.11
C VAL A 525 15.44 9.36 26.22
N TYR A 526 15.57 8.27 26.99
CA TYR A 526 14.48 7.33 27.20
C TYR A 526 13.32 7.93 28.01
N GLU A 527 13.62 8.68 29.04
CA GLU A 527 12.61 9.37 29.84
C GLU A 527 11.84 10.41 29.00
N LYS A 528 12.54 11.20 28.19
CA LYS A 528 11.93 12.25 27.39
C LYS A 528 11.13 11.66 26.20
N THR A 529 11.67 10.66 25.54
CA THR A 529 11.01 10.03 24.37
C THR A 529 9.96 9.00 24.77
N GLY A 530 9.94 8.55 26.02
CA GLY A 530 9.06 7.50 26.49
C GLY A 530 9.40 6.11 25.94
N ILE A 531 10.59 5.93 25.38
CA ILE A 531 11.09 4.69 24.81
C ILE A 531 12.10 4.08 25.78
N HIS A 532 12.02 2.77 25.99
CA HIS A 532 12.87 2.08 26.97
C HIS A 532 13.83 1.05 26.34
N ARG A 533 13.75 0.85 25.03
CA ARG A 533 14.59 -0.12 24.30
C ARG A 533 15.21 0.53 23.07
N VAL A 534 16.52 0.29 22.86
CA VAL A 534 17.26 0.81 21.70
C VAL A 534 16.58 0.45 20.39
N ARG A 535 16.08 -0.77 20.26
CA ARG A 535 15.38 -1.24 19.06
C ARG A 535 14.10 -0.45 18.76
N GLN A 536 13.34 -0.09 19.77
CA GLN A 536 12.15 0.78 19.60
C GLN A 536 12.57 2.22 19.24
N LEU A 537 13.67 2.72 19.81
CA LEU A 537 14.23 4.02 19.47
C LEU A 537 14.68 4.08 18.02
N GLN A 538 15.42 3.07 17.55
CA GLN A 538 15.84 2.91 16.15
C GLN A 538 14.65 2.94 15.21
N LEU A 539 13.60 2.22 15.56
CA LEU A 539 12.39 2.12 14.79
C LEU A 539 11.63 3.46 14.70
N CYS A 540 11.47 4.13 15.82
CA CYS A 540 10.79 5.44 15.88
C CYS A 540 11.56 6.51 15.09
N VAL A 541 12.89 6.52 15.18
CA VAL A 541 13.73 7.46 14.42
C VAL A 541 13.71 7.13 12.93
N ALA A 542 13.73 5.83 12.55
CA ALA A 542 13.61 5.41 11.15
C ALA A 542 12.27 5.85 10.55
N LEU A 543 11.16 5.66 11.27
CA LEU A 543 9.84 6.12 10.86
C LEU A 543 9.78 7.65 10.72
N MET A 544 10.31 8.38 11.68
CA MET A 544 10.35 9.84 11.65
C MET A 544 11.15 10.39 10.47
N ARG A 545 12.30 9.77 10.15
CA ARG A 545 13.13 10.17 8.99
C ARG A 545 12.42 9.87 7.66
N MET A 546 11.69 8.77 7.57
CA MET A 546 10.87 8.47 6.39
C MET A 546 9.77 9.51 6.20
N GLU A 547 9.04 9.88 7.27
CA GLU A 547 8.00 10.91 7.22
C GLU A 547 8.57 12.29 6.86
N GLN A 548 9.79 12.62 7.31
CA GLN A 548 10.49 13.84 6.94
C GLN A 548 10.89 13.85 5.46
N GLN A 549 11.41 12.74 4.93
CA GLN A 549 11.75 12.61 3.52
C GLN A 549 10.51 12.71 2.61
N GLU A 550 9.40 12.10 3.01
CA GLU A 550 8.13 12.22 2.29
C GLU A 550 7.59 13.65 2.30
N SER A 551 7.76 14.38 3.40
CA SER A 551 7.34 15.78 3.53
C SER A 551 8.24 16.76 2.75
N GLU A 552 9.51 16.44 2.54
CA GLU A 552 10.44 17.21 1.72
C GLU A 552 10.19 16.99 0.23
N THR A 553 9.91 15.75 -0.16
CA THR A 553 9.56 15.39 -1.56
C THR A 553 8.20 15.97 -1.99
N GLN A 554 7.35 16.39 -1.05
CA GLN A 554 6.08 17.07 -1.33
C GLN A 554 6.23 18.60 -1.48
N LYS A 555 7.39 19.16 -1.15
CA LYS A 555 7.66 20.60 -1.22
C LYS A 555 8.51 21.02 -2.43
N GLU A 556 9.11 20.07 -3.11
CA GLU A 556 9.71 20.22 -4.44
C GLU A 556 8.72 19.79 -5.56
#